data_db4be230f59bca117bdce07c521560da
#
_entry.id   db4be230f59bca117bdce07c521560da
#
_cell.length_a   1.000
_cell.length_b   1.000
_cell.length_c   1.000
_cell.angle_alpha   90.00
_cell.angle_beta   90.00
_cell.angle_gamma   90.00
#
_symmetry.space_group_name_H-M   'P 1'
#
loop_
_entity.id
_entity.type
_entity.pdbx_description
1 polymer ?
#
loop_
_entity_poly.entity_id
_entity_poly.type
_entity_poly.pdbx_seq_one_letter_code
_entity_poly.pdbx_strand_id
1 'polypeptide(L)'
;MNSGFLSQVSVKKPALQKNYCFMAGLPRAGSTLLSSILNQNPRVYSGPSSPVLSTMYVIENHLLQDELFHGYPKPEQGHAIISNIINQFYDDVKKPVVVDKNRAWVARVPYIEQYIGQKAKIICPVRDIDEILTSMIMMIRRNPYKEGQPRINFIDEQLVKLNIPINDDNRCEYIAGPDGILGQSLNAIMEGLNQGFGNRFHFVEYNDLVNKPTETMNKLYEFIGEEPFEHQFTNLKNQNREGDVNTYGLSDMHEVRPTLKSTSKDPKKVLSKEILERCEGMDFWREKNYNRSVDTISPYVIPTSNQFGVVNSSNPKEFFSQKVSVEEE
;
A
#
# COMPACT_ATOMS: atom_id res chain seq x y z
N MET A 1 -26.20 -36.13 26.80
CA MET A 1 -27.29 -36.04 25.80
C MET A 1 -27.15 -34.71 25.09
N ASN A 2 -26.59 -34.76 23.91
CA ASN A 2 -26.96 -33.96 22.76
C ASN A 2 -25.94 -34.25 21.67
N SER A 3 -26.24 -35.29 20.87
CA SER A 3 -25.47 -35.75 19.72
C SER A 3 -25.92 -35.04 18.42
N GLY A 4 -26.24 -33.77 18.48
CA GLY A 4 -26.84 -33.02 17.39
C GLY A 4 -26.00 -31.95 16.72
N PHE A 5 -24.71 -31.77 17.08
CA PHE A 5 -23.95 -30.61 16.64
C PHE A 5 -22.92 -30.85 15.49
N LEU A 6 -22.76 -32.08 15.03
CA LEU A 6 -21.77 -32.45 14.00
C LEU A 6 -22.31 -32.99 12.66
N SER A 7 -23.61 -32.90 12.39
CA SER A 7 -24.22 -33.57 11.24
C SER A 7 -24.62 -32.67 10.06
N GLN A 8 -24.13 -31.44 9.95
CA GLN A 8 -24.30 -30.62 8.73
C GLN A 8 -23.03 -29.87 8.37
N VAL A 9 -21.90 -30.56 8.28
CA VAL A 9 -20.76 -30.02 7.53
C VAL A 9 -21.06 -30.30 6.06
N SER A 10 -21.67 -29.34 5.39
CA SER A 10 -21.69 -29.29 3.93
C SER A 10 -20.25 -29.29 3.45
N VAL A 11 -19.84 -30.38 2.79
CA VAL A 11 -18.53 -30.44 2.13
C VAL A 11 -18.55 -29.36 1.05
N LYS A 12 -17.98 -28.19 1.35
CA LYS A 12 -17.80 -27.10 0.40
C LYS A 12 -17.04 -27.70 -0.79
N LYS A 13 -17.54 -27.51 -2.02
CA LYS A 13 -16.77 -27.72 -3.24
C LYS A 13 -15.42 -27.05 -3.07
N PRO A 14 -14.32 -27.63 -3.58
CA PRO A 14 -13.02 -27.00 -3.49
C PRO A 14 -13.14 -25.55 -3.98
N ALA A 15 -12.73 -24.61 -3.14
CA ALA A 15 -12.76 -23.20 -3.48
C ALA A 15 -11.98 -23.00 -4.78
N LEU A 16 -12.49 -22.15 -5.67
CA LEU A 16 -11.77 -21.77 -6.88
C LEU A 16 -10.38 -21.30 -6.46
N GLN A 17 -9.33 -21.96 -6.96
CA GLN A 17 -7.97 -21.55 -6.65
C GLN A 17 -7.73 -20.16 -7.23
N LYS A 18 -7.71 -19.15 -6.37
CA LYS A 18 -7.52 -17.74 -6.77
C LYS A 18 -6.05 -17.44 -7.03
N ASN A 19 -5.81 -16.61 -8.03
CA ASN A 19 -4.52 -16.00 -8.29
C ASN A 19 -4.48 -14.66 -7.55
N TYR A 20 -3.61 -14.54 -6.54
CA TYR A 20 -3.47 -13.33 -5.73
C TYR A 20 -2.39 -12.42 -6.29
N CYS A 21 -2.75 -11.15 -6.47
CA CYS A 21 -1.83 -10.05 -6.70
C CYS A 21 -2.00 -9.03 -5.57
N PHE A 22 -0.99 -8.20 -5.33
CA PHE A 22 -0.99 -7.27 -4.20
C PHE A 22 -0.76 -5.86 -4.71
N MET A 23 -1.63 -4.93 -4.35
CA MET A 23 -1.45 -3.52 -4.71
C MET A 23 -0.87 -2.78 -3.52
N ALA A 24 0.40 -2.39 -3.64
CA ALA A 24 1.17 -1.76 -2.58
C ALA A 24 2.15 -0.74 -3.18
N GLY A 25 1.85 0.54 -3.07
CA GLY A 25 2.67 1.61 -3.62
C GLY A 25 2.55 2.90 -2.81
N LEU A 26 2.85 4.01 -3.44
CA LEU A 26 2.83 5.30 -2.78
C LEU A 26 1.39 5.81 -2.56
N PRO A 27 1.15 6.57 -1.48
CA PRO A 27 -0.14 7.23 -1.29
C PRO A 27 -0.39 8.24 -2.41
N ARG A 28 -1.66 8.46 -2.76
CA ARG A 28 -2.06 9.42 -3.81
C ARG A 28 -1.46 9.16 -5.21
N ALA A 29 -0.92 7.97 -5.45
CA ALA A 29 -0.38 7.53 -6.73
C ALA A 29 -1.41 6.81 -7.63
N GLY A 30 -2.70 6.94 -7.34
CA GLY A 30 -3.78 6.46 -8.21
C GLY A 30 -4.22 5.01 -7.96
N SER A 31 -3.91 4.39 -6.83
CA SER A 31 -4.31 3.01 -6.52
C SER A 31 -5.83 2.79 -6.60
N THR A 32 -6.65 3.75 -6.14
CA THR A 32 -8.12 3.65 -6.23
C THR A 32 -8.61 3.77 -7.67
N LEU A 33 -7.99 4.63 -8.47
CA LEU A 33 -8.25 4.75 -9.90
C LEU A 33 -7.90 3.44 -10.62
N LEU A 34 -6.73 2.88 -10.35
CA LEU A 34 -6.28 1.62 -10.93
C LEU A 34 -7.20 0.46 -10.55
N SER A 35 -7.65 0.38 -9.28
CA SER A 35 -8.66 -0.60 -8.85
C SER A 35 -9.97 -0.47 -9.63
N SER A 36 -10.43 0.76 -9.89
CA SER A 36 -11.66 1.00 -10.66
C SER A 36 -11.53 0.56 -12.12
N ILE A 37 -10.35 0.74 -12.71
CA ILE A 37 -10.06 0.27 -14.08
C ILE A 37 -10.00 -1.26 -14.10
N LEU A 38 -9.22 -1.89 -13.20
CA LEU A 38 -9.10 -3.34 -13.10
C LEU A 38 -10.44 -4.06 -12.91
N ASN A 39 -11.35 -3.48 -12.13
CA ASN A 39 -12.66 -4.07 -11.86
C ASN A 39 -13.58 -4.15 -13.08
N GLN A 40 -13.29 -3.47 -14.19
CA GLN A 40 -14.02 -3.61 -15.44
C GLN A 40 -13.79 -5.01 -16.06
N ASN A 41 -12.62 -5.63 -15.81
CA ASN A 41 -12.36 -6.99 -16.25
C ASN A 41 -13.18 -7.98 -15.42
N PRO A 42 -14.01 -8.84 -16.05
CA PRO A 42 -14.82 -9.82 -15.35
C PRO A 42 -13.99 -10.87 -14.61
N ARG A 43 -12.72 -11.04 -14.95
CA ARG A 43 -11.81 -11.98 -14.30
C ARG A 43 -11.08 -11.41 -13.08
N VAL A 44 -10.97 -10.07 -12.95
CA VAL A 44 -10.16 -9.40 -11.94
C VAL A 44 -11.04 -8.70 -10.91
N TYR A 45 -10.82 -9.00 -9.63
CA TYR A 45 -11.35 -8.23 -8.51
C TYR A 45 -10.25 -7.36 -7.92
N SER A 46 -10.51 -6.09 -7.71
CA SER A 46 -9.63 -5.17 -6.98
C SER A 46 -10.47 -4.35 -6.00
N GLY A 47 -10.30 -4.63 -4.72
CA GLY A 47 -11.13 -4.08 -3.66
C GLY A 47 -10.63 -2.75 -3.07
N PRO A 48 -11.28 -2.30 -2.01
CA PRO A 48 -10.76 -1.26 -1.12
C PRO A 48 -9.53 -1.77 -0.36
N SER A 49 -8.97 -0.93 0.50
CA SER A 49 -7.89 -1.35 1.40
C SER A 49 -8.35 -2.51 2.29
N SER A 50 -7.57 -3.59 2.36
CA SER A 50 -7.94 -4.79 3.09
C SER A 50 -7.19 -4.91 4.42
N PRO A 51 -7.81 -5.54 5.44
CA PRO A 51 -7.16 -5.88 6.71
C PRO A 51 -6.44 -7.24 6.67
N VAL A 52 -6.38 -7.93 5.52
CA VAL A 52 -5.87 -9.31 5.42
C VAL A 52 -4.49 -9.44 6.03
N LEU A 53 -3.54 -8.61 5.60
CA LEU A 53 -2.16 -8.68 6.09
C LEU A 53 -2.08 -8.49 7.61
N SER A 54 -2.73 -7.47 8.15
CA SER A 54 -2.71 -7.21 9.60
C SER A 54 -3.36 -8.34 10.38
N THR A 55 -4.44 -8.93 9.86
CA THR A 55 -5.08 -10.11 10.47
C THR A 55 -4.14 -11.31 10.49
N MET A 56 -3.45 -11.58 9.38
CA MET A 56 -2.45 -12.66 9.31
C MET A 56 -1.35 -12.46 10.37
N TYR A 57 -0.82 -11.25 10.51
CA TYR A 57 0.19 -10.93 11.53
C TYR A 57 -0.31 -11.08 12.98
N VAL A 58 -1.52 -10.62 13.26
CA VAL A 58 -2.09 -10.76 14.61
C VAL A 58 -2.21 -12.24 15.00
N ILE A 59 -2.69 -13.08 14.08
CA ILE A 59 -2.82 -14.51 14.33
C ILE A 59 -1.44 -15.17 14.45
N GLU A 60 -0.50 -14.86 13.58
CA GLU A 60 0.87 -15.37 13.65
C GLU A 60 1.52 -15.02 14.99
N ASN A 61 1.50 -13.75 15.37
CA ASN A 61 2.06 -13.31 16.65
C ASN A 61 1.37 -13.97 17.85
N HIS A 62 0.06 -14.15 17.80
CA HIS A 62 -0.67 -14.86 18.85
C HIS A 62 -0.18 -16.31 18.97
N LEU A 63 -0.12 -17.05 17.87
CA LEU A 63 0.36 -18.44 17.89
C LEU A 63 1.82 -18.55 18.36
N LEU A 64 2.67 -17.59 18.01
CA LEU A 64 4.08 -17.56 18.44
C LEU A 64 4.29 -17.23 19.92
N GLN A 65 3.30 -16.64 20.59
CA GLN A 65 3.39 -16.21 21.98
C GLN A 65 2.50 -17.03 22.93
N ASP A 66 1.59 -17.84 22.39
CA ASP A 66 0.61 -18.59 23.18
C ASP A 66 1.25 -19.82 23.85
N GLU A 67 1.18 -19.88 25.17
CA GLU A 67 1.78 -20.96 25.97
C GLU A 67 1.17 -22.33 25.66
N LEU A 68 -0.13 -22.37 25.33
CA LEU A 68 -0.82 -23.62 24.97
C LEU A 68 -0.33 -24.15 23.62
N PHE A 69 -0.10 -23.22 22.66
CA PHE A 69 0.48 -23.59 21.38
C PHE A 69 1.93 -24.06 21.51
N HIS A 70 2.70 -23.49 22.45
CA HIS A 70 4.05 -23.97 22.76
C HIS A 70 4.04 -25.31 23.48
N GLY A 71 3.08 -25.53 24.38
CA GLY A 71 2.93 -26.80 25.12
C GLY A 71 2.48 -27.95 24.22
N TYR A 72 1.74 -27.68 23.17
CA TYR A 72 1.29 -28.65 22.16
C TYR A 72 1.45 -28.08 20.74
N PRO A 73 2.69 -27.96 20.25
CA PRO A 73 2.97 -27.27 18.99
C PRO A 73 2.41 -28.02 17.78
N LYS A 74 1.70 -27.30 16.92
CA LYS A 74 1.19 -27.78 15.63
C LYS A 74 1.57 -26.80 14.53
N PRO A 75 2.84 -26.69 14.14
CA PRO A 75 3.33 -25.68 13.21
C PRO A 75 2.65 -25.73 11.85
N GLU A 76 2.34 -26.93 11.35
CA GLU A 76 1.63 -27.10 10.06
C GLU A 76 0.20 -26.56 10.13
N GLN A 77 -0.52 -26.78 11.24
CA GLN A 77 -1.85 -26.24 11.45
C GLN A 77 -1.81 -24.73 11.66
N GLY A 78 -0.83 -24.22 12.40
CA GLY A 78 -0.59 -22.78 12.53
C GLY A 78 -0.36 -22.11 11.17
N HIS A 79 0.53 -22.69 10.36
CA HIS A 79 0.74 -22.24 8.99
C HIS A 79 -0.55 -22.30 8.15
N ALA A 80 -1.30 -23.38 8.21
CA ALA A 80 -2.55 -23.55 7.46
C ALA A 80 -3.62 -22.52 7.88
N ILE A 81 -3.71 -22.20 9.17
CA ILE A 81 -4.63 -21.15 9.67
C ILE A 81 -4.28 -19.82 9.05
N ILE A 82 -3.02 -19.40 9.13
CA ILE A 82 -2.55 -18.13 8.59
C ILE A 82 -2.76 -18.07 7.07
N SER A 83 -2.36 -19.12 6.36
CA SER A 83 -2.49 -19.22 4.90
C SER A 83 -3.93 -19.16 4.41
N ASN A 84 -4.89 -19.64 5.23
CA ASN A 84 -6.29 -19.67 4.83
C ASN A 84 -7.03 -18.34 5.09
N ILE A 85 -6.45 -17.41 5.82
CA ILE A 85 -7.09 -16.11 6.12
C ILE A 85 -7.47 -15.38 4.84
N ILE A 86 -6.56 -15.26 3.88
CA ILE A 86 -6.83 -14.57 2.60
C ILE A 86 -7.91 -15.28 1.79
N ASN A 87 -7.87 -16.62 1.75
CA ASN A 87 -8.87 -17.41 1.03
C ASN A 87 -10.27 -17.24 1.65
N GLN A 88 -10.34 -17.21 2.97
CA GLN A 88 -11.59 -17.04 3.68
C GLN A 88 -12.11 -15.61 3.56
N PHE A 89 -11.22 -14.61 3.57
CA PHE A 89 -11.59 -13.20 3.40
C PHE A 89 -12.22 -12.93 2.03
N TYR A 90 -11.75 -13.60 0.98
CA TYR A 90 -12.24 -13.46 -0.40
C TYR A 90 -13.11 -14.64 -0.86
N ASP A 91 -13.70 -15.41 0.04
CA ASP A 91 -14.53 -16.60 -0.34
C ASP A 91 -15.78 -16.22 -1.15
N ASP A 92 -16.32 -15.04 -0.91
CA ASP A 92 -17.47 -14.48 -1.65
C ASP A 92 -17.11 -13.98 -3.06
N VAL A 93 -15.84 -13.67 -3.30
CA VAL A 93 -15.36 -13.20 -4.61
C VAL A 93 -15.29 -14.37 -5.59
N LYS A 94 -16.07 -14.31 -6.68
CA LYS A 94 -16.13 -15.38 -7.70
C LYS A 94 -15.14 -15.20 -8.85
N LYS A 95 -14.42 -14.08 -8.88
CA LYS A 95 -13.41 -13.79 -9.90
C LYS A 95 -12.11 -14.55 -9.59
N PRO A 96 -11.43 -15.12 -10.63
CA PRO A 96 -10.24 -15.95 -10.43
C PRO A 96 -9.01 -15.18 -10.00
N VAL A 97 -8.92 -13.89 -10.32
CA VAL A 97 -7.80 -13.01 -9.93
C VAL A 97 -8.28 -12.02 -8.88
N VAL A 98 -7.57 -11.96 -7.78
CA VAL A 98 -7.84 -11.02 -6.68
C VAL A 98 -6.62 -10.13 -6.45
N VAL A 99 -6.83 -8.83 -6.55
CA VAL A 99 -5.83 -7.82 -6.21
C VAL A 99 -6.14 -7.29 -4.81
N ASP A 100 -5.41 -7.76 -3.82
CA ASP A 100 -5.51 -7.28 -2.44
C ASP A 100 -4.76 -5.95 -2.30
N LYS A 101 -5.43 -4.92 -1.78
CA LYS A 101 -4.85 -3.58 -1.64
C LYS A 101 -4.46 -3.31 -0.20
N ASN A 102 -3.15 -3.31 0.07
CA ASN A 102 -2.58 -2.85 1.34
C ASN A 102 -1.12 -2.43 1.13
N ARG A 103 -0.76 -1.22 1.52
CA ARG A 103 0.59 -0.67 1.29
C ARG A 103 1.72 -1.50 1.92
N ALA A 104 1.44 -2.17 3.02
CA ALA A 104 2.46 -2.95 3.71
C ALA A 104 2.89 -4.23 2.97
N TRP A 105 2.17 -4.69 1.94
CA TRP A 105 2.57 -5.85 1.15
C TRP A 105 3.92 -5.70 0.45
N VAL A 106 4.33 -4.48 0.10
CA VAL A 106 5.57 -4.25 -0.64
C VAL A 106 6.81 -4.73 0.12
N ALA A 107 6.83 -4.65 1.44
CA ALA A 107 7.91 -5.15 2.29
C ALA A 107 7.74 -6.63 2.68
N ARG A 108 6.82 -7.37 2.05
CA ARG A 108 6.40 -8.70 2.54
C ARG A 108 6.48 -9.80 1.49
N VAL A 109 7.40 -9.67 0.53
CA VAL A 109 7.59 -10.69 -0.52
C VAL A 109 7.81 -12.09 0.05
N PRO A 110 8.75 -12.33 0.99
CA PRO A 110 8.93 -13.66 1.57
C PRO A 110 7.68 -14.17 2.29
N TYR A 111 6.96 -13.29 2.97
CA TYR A 111 5.74 -13.63 3.69
C TYR A 111 4.62 -14.08 2.75
N ILE A 112 4.45 -13.38 1.62
CA ILE A 112 3.51 -13.78 0.56
C ILE A 112 3.87 -15.18 0.04
N GLU A 113 5.13 -15.38 -0.33
CA GLU A 113 5.58 -16.64 -0.93
C GLU A 113 5.47 -17.80 0.07
N GLN A 114 5.74 -17.55 1.36
CA GLN A 114 5.61 -18.54 2.42
C GLN A 114 4.15 -18.94 2.71
N TYR A 115 3.29 -17.96 2.99
CA TYR A 115 1.93 -18.25 3.48
C TYR A 115 0.88 -18.37 2.39
N ILE A 116 1.03 -17.65 1.27
CA ILE A 116 0.07 -17.72 0.17
C ILE A 116 0.48 -18.79 -0.85
N GLY A 117 1.76 -19.17 -0.84
CA GLY A 117 2.28 -20.25 -1.69
C GLY A 117 2.32 -19.91 -3.17
N GLN A 118 2.30 -18.61 -3.51
CA GLN A 118 2.37 -18.10 -4.88
C GLN A 118 3.55 -17.13 -5.01
N LYS A 119 4.17 -17.11 -6.19
CA LYS A 119 5.16 -16.09 -6.50
C LYS A 119 4.55 -14.71 -6.32
N ALA A 120 5.16 -13.86 -5.49
CA ALA A 120 4.63 -12.55 -5.20
C ALA A 120 4.56 -11.69 -6.47
N LYS A 121 3.41 -11.07 -6.71
CA LYS A 121 3.15 -10.10 -7.79
C LYS A 121 2.65 -8.83 -7.14
N ILE A 122 3.51 -7.82 -7.02
CA ILE A 122 3.20 -6.57 -6.36
C ILE A 122 3.06 -5.46 -7.39
N ILE A 123 1.84 -4.98 -7.53
CA ILE A 123 1.50 -3.80 -8.33
C ILE A 123 1.80 -2.59 -7.47
N CYS A 124 2.72 -1.76 -7.92
CA CYS A 124 3.25 -0.65 -7.14
C CYS A 124 2.92 0.70 -7.82
N PRO A 125 1.75 1.32 -7.56
CA PRO A 125 1.46 2.65 -8.05
C PRO A 125 2.44 3.67 -7.47
N VAL A 126 3.07 4.46 -8.34
CA VAL A 126 4.06 5.50 -7.98
C VAL A 126 3.76 6.82 -8.67
N ARG A 127 4.29 7.90 -8.12
CA ARG A 127 4.07 9.26 -8.61
C ARG A 127 5.16 10.18 -8.07
N ASP A 128 5.42 11.30 -8.74
CA ASP A 128 6.35 12.32 -8.27
C ASP A 128 6.02 12.77 -6.84
N ILE A 129 7.04 12.87 -6.00
CA ILE A 129 6.86 13.10 -4.55
C ILE A 129 6.24 14.47 -4.26
N ASP A 130 6.67 15.50 -4.98
CA ASP A 130 6.10 16.84 -4.90
C ASP A 130 4.62 16.88 -5.31
N GLU A 131 4.23 16.10 -6.33
CA GLU A 131 2.83 15.95 -6.71
C GLU A 131 2.00 15.21 -5.66
N ILE A 132 2.57 14.19 -5.00
CA ILE A 132 1.93 13.48 -3.88
C ILE A 132 1.67 14.46 -2.73
N LEU A 133 2.71 15.18 -2.29
CA LEU A 133 2.60 16.16 -1.20
C LEU A 133 1.61 17.27 -1.56
N THR A 134 1.69 17.80 -2.78
CA THR A 134 0.71 18.77 -3.31
C THR A 134 -0.72 18.23 -3.21
N SER A 135 -0.94 16.98 -3.64
CA SER A 135 -2.26 16.34 -3.59
C SER A 135 -2.77 16.20 -2.15
N MET A 136 -1.89 15.83 -1.20
CA MET A 136 -2.23 15.69 0.22
C MET A 136 -2.59 17.04 0.84
N ILE A 137 -1.76 18.06 0.66
CA ILE A 137 -1.99 19.41 1.18
C ILE A 137 -3.29 20.00 0.63
N MET A 138 -3.50 19.90 -0.67
CA MET A 138 -4.75 20.38 -1.29
C MET A 138 -5.98 19.63 -0.80
N MET A 139 -5.87 18.35 -0.50
CA MET A 139 -6.95 17.56 0.08
C MET A 139 -7.26 18.02 1.51
N ILE A 140 -6.24 18.20 2.35
CA ILE A 140 -6.40 18.70 3.72
C ILE A 140 -7.04 20.09 3.72
N ARG A 141 -6.56 21.02 2.87
CA ARG A 141 -7.12 22.39 2.75
C ARG A 141 -8.60 22.39 2.32
N ARG A 142 -9.05 21.41 1.50
CA ARG A 142 -10.46 21.27 1.10
C ARG A 142 -11.35 20.66 2.17
N ASN A 143 -10.75 19.97 3.14
CA ASN A 143 -11.44 19.28 4.21
C ASN A 143 -11.10 19.87 5.58
N PRO A 144 -11.41 21.17 5.84
CA PRO A 144 -11.21 21.74 7.17
C PRO A 144 -12.10 20.98 8.16
N TYR A 145 -11.60 20.81 9.38
CA TYR A 145 -12.39 20.19 10.45
C TYR A 145 -13.69 20.99 10.66
N LYS A 146 -14.79 20.26 10.79
CA LYS A 146 -16.10 20.81 11.11
C LYS A 146 -16.58 20.23 12.43
N GLU A 147 -17.19 21.07 13.27
CA GLU A 147 -17.78 20.60 14.52
C GLU A 147 -18.77 19.46 14.27
N GLY A 148 -18.72 18.43 15.10
CA GLY A 148 -19.52 17.20 14.94
C GLY A 148 -18.89 16.12 14.06
N GLN A 149 -17.76 16.36 13.41
CA GLN A 149 -17.01 15.29 12.77
C GLN A 149 -16.36 14.36 13.80
N PRO A 150 -16.23 13.04 13.51
CA PRO A 150 -15.69 12.06 14.46
C PRO A 150 -14.21 12.32 14.81
N ARG A 151 -13.47 12.97 13.92
CA ARG A 151 -12.05 13.31 14.11
C ARG A 151 -11.57 14.40 13.16
N ILE A 152 -10.48 15.08 13.51
CA ILE A 152 -9.70 15.90 12.56
C ILE A 152 -8.96 14.95 11.58
N ASN A 153 -8.38 15.51 10.50
CA ASN A 153 -7.61 14.67 9.59
C ASN A 153 -6.42 14.02 10.31
N PHE A 154 -6.08 12.81 9.89
CA PHE A 154 -5.10 11.96 10.56
C PHE A 154 -3.68 12.56 10.61
N ILE A 155 -3.33 13.46 9.68
CA ILE A 155 -2.03 14.15 9.68
C ILE A 155 -1.98 15.19 10.80
N ASP A 156 -2.99 16.07 10.84
CA ASP A 156 -3.05 17.12 11.87
C ASP A 156 -3.20 16.50 13.28
N GLU A 157 -3.92 15.37 13.38
CA GLU A 157 -4.01 14.62 14.64
C GLU A 157 -2.63 14.19 15.16
N GLN A 158 -1.74 13.73 14.27
CA GLN A 158 -0.39 13.35 14.66
C GLN A 158 0.48 14.55 15.00
N LEU A 159 0.39 15.64 14.24
CA LEU A 159 1.11 16.89 14.58
C LEU A 159 0.73 17.40 15.96
N VAL A 160 -0.57 17.35 16.31
CA VAL A 160 -1.04 17.72 17.66
C VAL A 160 -0.42 16.80 18.72
N LYS A 161 -0.44 15.47 18.52
CA LYS A 161 0.15 14.50 19.46
C LYS A 161 1.64 14.71 19.67
N LEU A 162 2.35 15.13 18.61
CA LEU A 162 3.79 15.41 18.65
C LEU A 162 4.11 16.83 19.10
N ASN A 163 3.11 17.65 19.44
CA ASN A 163 3.25 19.07 19.80
C ASN A 163 3.97 19.89 18.70
N ILE A 164 3.70 19.57 17.42
CA ILE A 164 4.23 20.27 16.26
C ILE A 164 3.19 21.25 15.74
N PRO A 165 3.53 22.52 15.44
CA PRO A 165 2.60 23.49 14.88
C PRO A 165 1.96 23.03 13.56
N ILE A 166 0.66 23.23 13.43
CA ILE A 166 -0.07 22.87 12.21
C ILE A 166 0.16 23.94 11.14
N ASN A 167 0.94 23.60 10.13
CA ASN A 167 1.15 24.35 8.89
C ASN A 167 1.50 23.36 7.77
N ASP A 168 1.53 23.82 6.53
CA ASP A 168 1.69 22.92 5.40
C ASP A 168 3.11 22.33 5.30
N ASP A 169 4.13 23.06 5.69
CA ASP A 169 5.50 22.55 5.69
C ASP A 169 5.66 21.42 6.72
N ASN A 170 5.16 21.61 7.94
CA ASN A 170 5.17 20.57 8.97
C ASN A 170 4.31 19.35 8.57
N ARG A 171 3.20 19.57 7.85
CA ARG A 171 2.41 18.47 7.26
C ARG A 171 3.23 17.70 6.24
N CYS A 172 3.92 18.38 5.33
CA CYS A 172 4.79 17.74 4.34
C CYS A 172 5.93 16.97 5.00
N GLU A 173 6.59 17.57 5.99
CA GLU A 173 7.64 16.93 6.77
C GLU A 173 7.17 15.66 7.47
N TYR A 174 6.00 15.71 8.11
CA TYR A 174 5.42 14.53 8.75
C TYR A 174 5.02 13.46 7.72
N ILE A 175 4.34 13.84 6.63
CA ILE A 175 3.88 12.90 5.60
C ILE A 175 5.05 12.13 4.98
N ALA A 176 6.17 12.82 4.68
CA ALA A 176 7.35 12.24 4.07
C ALA A 176 8.35 11.66 5.08
N GLY A 177 8.18 11.96 6.36
CA GLY A 177 9.01 11.45 7.45
C GLY A 177 8.84 9.94 7.69
N PRO A 178 9.72 9.32 8.51
CA PRO A 178 9.75 7.88 8.73
C PRO A 178 8.44 7.30 9.28
N ASP A 179 7.73 8.07 10.09
CA ASP A 179 6.43 7.67 10.66
C ASP A 179 5.25 8.09 9.78
N GLY A 180 5.51 8.86 8.73
CA GLY A 180 4.50 9.34 7.81
C GLY A 180 4.13 8.32 6.73
N ILE A 181 2.94 8.46 6.21
CA ILE A 181 2.34 7.53 5.24
C ILE A 181 3.16 7.40 3.94
N LEU A 182 3.82 8.46 3.50
CA LEU A 182 4.70 8.47 2.33
C LEU A 182 6.06 7.88 2.66
N GLY A 183 6.70 8.34 3.73
CA GLY A 183 8.01 7.86 4.14
C GLY A 183 8.02 6.36 4.42
N GLN A 184 7.03 5.83 5.14
CA GLN A 184 6.88 4.40 5.35
C GLN A 184 6.74 3.63 4.04
N SER A 185 5.99 4.15 3.06
CA SER A 185 5.83 3.51 1.76
C SER A 185 7.12 3.52 0.94
N LEU A 186 7.86 4.63 0.94
CA LEU A 186 9.17 4.74 0.27
C LEU A 186 10.18 3.77 0.87
N ASN A 187 10.29 3.74 2.20
CA ASN A 187 11.20 2.83 2.90
C ASN A 187 10.88 1.37 2.61
N ALA A 188 9.59 1.00 2.60
CA ALA A 188 9.16 -0.35 2.30
C ALA A 188 9.48 -0.79 0.85
N ILE A 189 9.33 0.11 -0.14
CA ILE A 189 9.73 -0.15 -1.53
C ILE A 189 11.25 -0.32 -1.61
N MET A 190 12.00 0.60 -1.00
CA MET A 190 13.46 0.57 -1.01
C MET A 190 13.99 -0.71 -0.35
N GLU A 191 13.42 -1.09 0.80
CA GLU A 191 13.77 -2.36 1.46
C GLU A 191 13.56 -3.57 0.55
N GLY A 192 12.40 -3.66 -0.12
CA GLY A 192 12.12 -4.76 -1.03
C GLY A 192 13.07 -4.80 -2.23
N LEU A 193 13.47 -3.64 -2.76
CA LEU A 193 14.45 -3.56 -3.85
C LEU A 193 15.84 -3.97 -3.37
N ASN A 194 16.29 -3.50 -2.19
CA ASN A 194 17.57 -3.86 -1.60
C ASN A 194 17.69 -5.36 -1.27
N GLN A 195 16.58 -6.01 -0.96
CA GLN A 195 16.51 -7.46 -0.77
C GLN A 195 16.49 -8.24 -2.09
N GLY A 196 16.60 -7.59 -3.24
CA GLY A 196 16.66 -8.23 -4.56
C GLY A 196 15.29 -8.63 -5.12
N PHE A 197 14.18 -8.12 -4.57
CA PHE A 197 12.83 -8.45 -5.01
C PHE A 197 12.29 -7.58 -6.15
N GLY A 198 13.15 -6.83 -6.85
CA GLY A 198 12.74 -5.94 -7.94
C GLY A 198 11.89 -6.63 -9.00
N ASN A 199 12.16 -7.91 -9.31
CA ASN A 199 11.39 -8.70 -10.28
C ASN A 199 10.01 -9.18 -9.75
N ARG A 200 9.66 -8.82 -8.52
CA ARG A 200 8.33 -9.02 -7.91
C ARG A 200 7.48 -7.77 -7.97
N PHE A 201 8.05 -6.64 -8.38
CA PHE A 201 7.38 -5.34 -8.43
C PHE A 201 7.10 -4.92 -9.87
N HIS A 202 5.90 -4.41 -10.09
CA HIS A 202 5.54 -3.71 -11.31
C HIS A 202 5.13 -2.28 -10.94
N PHE A 203 6.00 -1.34 -11.27
CA PHE A 203 5.74 0.08 -11.02
C PHE A 203 4.76 0.63 -12.05
N VAL A 204 3.66 1.21 -11.55
CA VAL A 204 2.64 1.88 -12.36
C VAL A 204 2.74 3.37 -12.10
N GLU A 205 3.37 4.09 -13.02
CA GLU A 205 3.47 5.55 -12.97
C GLU A 205 2.09 6.19 -13.14
N TYR A 206 1.71 7.08 -12.23
CA TYR A 206 0.43 7.78 -12.30
C TYR A 206 0.27 8.54 -13.61
N ASN A 207 1.32 9.23 -14.06
CA ASN A 207 1.32 10.00 -15.29
C ASN A 207 1.16 9.13 -16.53
N ASP A 208 1.77 7.93 -16.56
CA ASP A 208 1.56 6.96 -17.65
C ASP A 208 0.15 6.38 -17.62
N LEU A 209 -0.36 6.03 -16.43
CA LEU A 209 -1.73 5.54 -16.29
C LEU A 209 -2.76 6.53 -16.83
N VAL A 210 -2.53 7.84 -16.64
CA VAL A 210 -3.44 8.89 -17.11
C VAL A 210 -3.27 9.22 -18.59
N ASN A 211 -2.01 9.26 -19.10
CA ASN A 211 -1.71 9.75 -20.45
C ASN A 211 -1.60 8.62 -21.49
N LYS A 212 -1.25 7.40 -21.05
CA LYS A 212 -1.06 6.20 -21.89
C LYS A 212 -1.77 4.98 -21.27
N PRO A 213 -3.07 5.07 -20.93
CA PRO A 213 -3.74 4.08 -20.10
C PRO A 213 -3.74 2.67 -20.72
N THR A 214 -3.98 2.54 -22.00
CA THR A 214 -4.01 1.22 -22.68
C THR A 214 -2.63 0.54 -22.61
N GLU A 215 -1.57 1.25 -22.91
CA GLU A 215 -0.20 0.71 -22.84
C GLU A 215 0.14 0.29 -21.39
N THR A 216 -0.17 1.15 -20.43
CA THR A 216 0.08 0.90 -19.02
C THR A 216 -0.67 -0.33 -18.52
N MET A 217 -1.94 -0.48 -18.91
CA MET A 217 -2.75 -1.65 -18.53
C MET A 217 -2.24 -2.93 -19.19
N ASN A 218 -1.83 -2.89 -20.45
CA ASN A 218 -1.28 -4.08 -21.14
C ASN A 218 0.00 -4.59 -20.45
N LYS A 219 0.93 -3.71 -20.07
CA LYS A 219 2.12 -4.07 -19.29
C LYS A 219 1.77 -4.66 -17.93
N LEU A 220 0.73 -4.12 -17.28
CA LEU A 220 0.24 -4.66 -16.03
C LEU A 220 -0.34 -6.07 -16.19
N TYR A 221 -1.12 -6.33 -17.24
CA TYR A 221 -1.66 -7.66 -17.53
C TYR A 221 -0.57 -8.68 -17.82
N GLU A 222 0.44 -8.31 -18.60
CA GLU A 222 1.62 -9.13 -18.84
C GLU A 222 2.30 -9.51 -17.51
N PHE A 223 2.51 -8.54 -16.61
CA PHE A 223 3.12 -8.78 -15.30
C PHE A 223 2.28 -9.73 -14.43
N ILE A 224 0.97 -9.54 -14.35
CA ILE A 224 0.11 -10.43 -13.56
C ILE A 224 -0.17 -11.77 -14.23
N GLY A 225 0.19 -11.93 -15.51
CA GLY A 225 0.00 -13.16 -16.28
C GLY A 225 -1.45 -13.41 -16.70
N GLU A 226 -2.16 -12.35 -17.04
CA GLU A 226 -3.51 -12.38 -17.56
C GLU A 226 -3.55 -11.79 -18.98
N GLU A 227 -4.53 -12.21 -19.76
CA GLU A 227 -4.74 -11.65 -21.09
C GLU A 227 -5.15 -10.17 -21.01
N PRO A 228 -4.69 -9.31 -21.93
CA PRO A 228 -5.11 -7.93 -22.02
C PRO A 228 -6.64 -7.81 -22.11
N PHE A 229 -7.18 -6.78 -21.47
CA PHE A 229 -8.61 -6.49 -21.50
C PHE A 229 -8.84 -5.06 -22.01
N GLU A 230 -9.84 -4.89 -22.87
CA GLU A 230 -10.18 -3.56 -23.39
C GLU A 230 -10.95 -2.75 -22.35
N HIS A 231 -10.31 -1.72 -21.80
CA HIS A 231 -10.88 -0.86 -20.78
C HIS A 231 -11.52 0.39 -21.34
N GLN A 232 -12.57 0.86 -20.67
CA GLN A 232 -13.13 2.19 -20.87
C GLN A 232 -12.52 3.16 -19.87
N PHE A 233 -11.99 4.29 -20.36
CA PHE A 233 -11.34 5.31 -19.54
C PHE A 233 -12.24 6.56 -19.32
N THR A 234 -13.50 6.44 -19.71
CA THR A 234 -14.59 7.40 -19.44
C THR A 234 -15.66 6.73 -18.61
N ASN A 235 -16.43 7.51 -17.83
CA ASN A 235 -17.45 6.99 -16.93
C ASN A 235 -16.94 6.01 -15.87
N LEU A 236 -15.72 6.21 -15.41
CA LEU A 236 -15.12 5.43 -14.32
C LEU A 236 -15.99 5.54 -13.07
N LYS A 237 -16.25 4.40 -12.42
CA LYS A 237 -17.05 4.34 -11.21
C LYS A 237 -16.22 3.76 -10.07
N ASN A 238 -16.22 4.41 -8.93
CA ASN A 238 -15.72 3.79 -7.72
C ASN A 238 -16.76 2.78 -7.24
N GLN A 239 -16.48 1.50 -7.45
CA GLN A 239 -17.36 0.41 -7.04
C GLN A 239 -17.27 0.11 -5.54
N ASN A 240 -16.17 0.52 -4.90
CA ASN A 240 -15.85 0.21 -3.52
C ASN A 240 -15.53 1.50 -2.76
N ARG A 241 -16.51 2.04 -2.04
CA ARG A 241 -16.31 3.24 -1.21
C ARG A 241 -15.69 2.85 0.13
N GLU A 242 -14.62 3.54 0.50
CA GLU A 242 -14.03 3.47 1.84
C GLU A 242 -14.67 4.54 2.74
N GLY A 243 -14.74 4.28 4.05
CA GLY A 243 -15.29 5.23 5.02
C GLY A 243 -14.29 6.32 5.38
N ASP A 244 -13.92 7.16 4.42
CA ASP A 244 -12.82 8.13 4.51
C ASP A 244 -12.92 9.07 5.71
N VAL A 245 -14.11 9.62 5.97
CA VAL A 245 -14.33 10.58 7.08
C VAL A 245 -14.08 9.91 8.43
N ASN A 246 -14.60 8.70 8.63
CA ASN A 246 -14.44 7.99 9.90
C ASN A 246 -13.01 7.51 10.11
N THR A 247 -12.37 7.07 9.03
CA THR A 247 -11.03 6.47 9.09
C THR A 247 -9.92 7.52 9.09
N TYR A 248 -10.04 8.54 8.23
CA TYR A 248 -8.97 9.49 7.96
C TYR A 248 -9.29 10.94 8.34
N GLY A 249 -10.55 11.26 8.67
CA GLY A 249 -11.00 12.63 8.87
C GLY A 249 -11.04 13.46 7.57
N LEU A 250 -11.11 12.80 6.42
CA LEU A 250 -11.10 13.40 5.08
C LEU A 250 -12.23 12.81 4.24
N SER A 251 -12.89 13.59 3.40
CA SER A 251 -14.09 13.13 2.68
C SER A 251 -13.81 12.54 1.29
N ASP A 252 -12.66 12.83 0.68
CA ASP A 252 -12.37 12.58 -0.72
C ASP A 252 -11.03 11.84 -0.96
N MET A 253 -10.58 11.09 0.04
CA MET A 253 -9.29 10.39 -0.04
C MET A 253 -9.30 9.29 -1.10
N HIS A 254 -10.42 8.58 -1.26
CA HIS A 254 -10.58 7.48 -2.21
C HIS A 254 -11.64 7.79 -3.29
N GLU A 255 -11.81 9.05 -3.65
CA GLU A 255 -12.71 9.45 -4.73
C GLU A 255 -12.10 9.12 -6.11
N VAL A 256 -12.93 8.54 -6.99
CA VAL A 256 -12.59 8.32 -8.40
C VAL A 256 -13.41 9.26 -9.27
N ARG A 257 -12.73 10.02 -10.11
CA ARG A 257 -13.40 10.90 -11.08
C ARG A 257 -13.88 10.11 -12.29
N PRO A 258 -15.00 10.49 -12.90
CA PRO A 258 -15.59 9.75 -14.02
C PRO A 258 -14.69 9.68 -15.26
N THR A 259 -13.80 10.65 -15.43
CA THR A 259 -12.91 10.72 -16.61
C THR A 259 -11.46 10.70 -16.19
N LEU A 260 -10.67 9.93 -16.91
CA LEU A 260 -9.23 9.86 -16.77
C LEU A 260 -8.61 11.20 -17.20
N LYS A 261 -8.24 12.01 -16.23
CA LYS A 261 -7.62 13.32 -16.46
C LYS A 261 -6.65 13.60 -15.34
N SER A 262 -5.47 14.08 -15.68
CA SER A 262 -4.54 14.60 -14.69
C SER A 262 -5.19 15.73 -13.90
N THR A 263 -5.08 15.62 -12.58
CA THR A 263 -5.58 16.61 -11.64
C THR A 263 -4.45 17.24 -10.85
N SER A 264 -3.21 16.97 -11.28
CA SER A 264 -2.03 17.54 -10.67
C SER A 264 -2.13 19.06 -10.70
N LYS A 265 -1.91 19.66 -9.55
CA LYS A 265 -1.69 21.11 -9.44
C LYS A 265 -0.18 21.33 -9.55
N ASP A 266 0.21 22.49 -10.03
CA ASP A 266 1.59 22.89 -10.06
C ASP A 266 2.15 22.91 -8.61
N PRO A 267 3.12 22.04 -8.27
CA PRO A 267 3.67 21.96 -6.91
C PRO A 267 4.24 23.30 -6.42
N LYS A 268 4.83 24.09 -7.33
CA LYS A 268 5.42 25.41 -7.02
C LYS A 268 4.42 26.43 -6.50
N LYS A 269 3.11 26.19 -6.72
CA LYS A 269 2.03 27.06 -6.23
C LYS A 269 1.48 26.64 -4.86
N VAL A 270 1.92 25.48 -4.37
CA VAL A 270 1.33 24.88 -3.16
C VAL A 270 2.38 24.65 -2.09
N LEU A 271 3.56 24.17 -2.49
CA LEU A 271 4.65 23.80 -1.61
C LEU A 271 5.68 24.93 -1.51
N SER A 272 6.35 25.04 -0.37
CA SER A 272 7.48 25.93 -0.20
C SER A 272 8.69 25.47 -1.04
N LYS A 273 9.59 26.40 -1.33
CA LYS A 273 10.84 26.09 -2.06
C LYS A 273 11.65 25.02 -1.33
N GLU A 274 11.70 25.12 -0.01
CA GLU A 274 12.42 24.17 0.85
C GLU A 274 11.89 22.75 0.71
N ILE A 275 10.57 22.58 0.72
CA ILE A 275 9.94 21.26 0.49
C ILE A 275 10.23 20.74 -0.92
N LEU A 276 10.15 21.60 -1.94
CA LEU A 276 10.42 21.19 -3.33
C LEU A 276 11.86 20.70 -3.50
N GLU A 277 12.85 21.42 -2.96
CA GLU A 277 14.26 21.03 -2.99
C GLU A 277 14.50 19.66 -2.31
N ARG A 278 13.76 19.35 -1.26
CA ARG A 278 13.86 18.07 -0.55
C ARG A 278 13.21 16.90 -1.32
N CYS A 279 12.28 17.16 -2.21
CA CYS A 279 11.67 16.13 -3.05
C CYS A 279 12.58 15.68 -4.20
N GLU A 280 13.61 16.46 -4.55
CA GLU A 280 14.51 16.15 -5.65
C GLU A 280 15.27 14.83 -5.40
N GLY A 281 15.28 13.94 -6.39
CA GLY A 281 15.99 12.66 -6.36
C GLY A 281 15.35 11.59 -5.46
N MET A 282 14.11 11.78 -4.99
CA MET A 282 13.39 10.76 -4.20
C MET A 282 12.69 9.69 -5.04
N ASP A 283 12.78 9.76 -6.36
CA ASP A 283 12.13 8.85 -7.32
C ASP A 283 13.01 7.66 -7.73
N PHE A 284 13.71 7.10 -6.77
CA PHE A 284 14.72 6.03 -6.93
C PHE A 284 14.21 4.78 -7.69
N TRP A 285 12.91 4.50 -7.71
CA TRP A 285 12.33 3.38 -8.47
C TRP A 285 12.44 3.54 -9.99
N ARG A 286 12.79 4.73 -10.51
CA ARG A 286 13.03 5.00 -11.93
C ARG A 286 14.45 4.67 -12.38
N GLU A 287 15.36 4.46 -11.46
CA GLU A 287 16.75 4.11 -11.79
C GLU A 287 16.83 2.69 -12.38
N LYS A 288 17.44 2.55 -13.56
CA LYS A 288 17.48 1.28 -14.31
C LYS A 288 18.33 0.18 -13.68
N ASN A 289 19.00 0.42 -12.57
CA ASN A 289 20.04 -0.44 -12.01
C ASN A 289 19.67 -1.21 -10.75
N TYR A 290 18.40 -1.33 -10.37
CA TYR A 290 17.97 -2.09 -9.19
C TYR A 290 18.21 -3.62 -9.26
N ASN A 291 18.74 -4.14 -10.39
CA ASN A 291 19.21 -5.52 -10.51
C ASN A 291 20.71 -5.68 -10.19
N ARG A 292 21.39 -4.66 -9.66
CA ARG A 292 22.78 -4.78 -9.25
C ARG A 292 22.87 -5.53 -7.93
N SER A 293 23.83 -6.48 -7.92
CA SER A 293 24.26 -7.27 -6.78
C SER A 293 24.35 -6.44 -5.50
N VAL A 294 23.99 -7.07 -4.41
CA VAL A 294 23.88 -6.59 -3.03
C VAL A 294 25.10 -5.86 -2.45
N ASP A 295 26.16 -5.64 -3.22
CA ASP A 295 27.49 -5.26 -2.70
C ASP A 295 27.78 -3.74 -2.64
N THR A 296 26.86 -2.86 -3.03
CA THR A 296 27.19 -1.43 -3.15
C THR A 296 26.18 -0.43 -2.57
N ILE A 297 25.20 -0.85 -1.79
CA ILE A 297 24.32 0.10 -1.10
C ILE A 297 24.59 0.02 0.39
N SER A 298 25.12 1.13 0.96
CA SER A 298 25.34 1.30 2.40
C SER A 298 24.14 0.84 3.21
N PRO A 299 24.33 -0.03 4.21
CA PRO A 299 23.23 -0.56 4.97
C PRO A 299 22.67 0.52 5.91
N TYR A 300 21.60 1.18 5.54
CA TYR A 300 20.70 1.67 6.55
C TYR A 300 20.04 0.45 7.18
N VAL A 301 20.65 -0.02 8.25
CA VAL A 301 20.07 -1.02 9.13
C VAL A 301 18.86 -0.37 9.78
N ILE A 302 17.69 -0.57 9.18
CA ILE A 302 16.44 -0.38 9.91
C ILE A 302 16.39 -1.55 10.88
N PRO A 303 16.34 -1.30 12.21
CA PRO A 303 16.16 -2.39 13.16
C PRO A 303 14.89 -3.14 12.75
N THR A 304 15.00 -4.44 12.53
CA THR A 304 13.86 -5.35 12.41
C THR A 304 13.14 -5.38 13.74
N SER A 305 12.38 -4.34 14.05
CA SER A 305 11.44 -4.38 15.15
C SER A 305 10.14 -4.94 14.63
N ASN A 306 9.78 -6.11 15.15
CA ASN A 306 8.47 -6.76 15.03
C ASN A 306 7.37 -5.93 15.71
N GLN A 307 7.24 -4.63 15.39
CA GLN A 307 6.24 -3.80 16.01
C GLN A 307 5.60 -2.88 14.98
N PHE A 308 4.33 -3.15 14.70
CA PHE A 308 3.35 -2.09 14.51
C PHE A 308 3.19 -1.34 15.86
N GLY A 309 4.26 -0.82 16.39
CA GLY A 309 4.35 -0.07 17.62
C GLY A 309 5.24 1.11 17.35
N VAL A 310 4.70 2.26 17.62
CA VAL A 310 5.30 3.58 17.69
C VAL A 310 6.83 3.51 17.89
N VAL A 311 7.59 3.73 16.81
CA VAL A 311 9.01 4.09 16.94
C VAL A 311 9.00 5.56 17.33
N ASN A 312 9.39 5.85 18.56
CA ASN A 312 9.68 7.21 19.00
C ASN A 312 10.89 7.73 18.24
N SER A 313 10.70 8.30 17.05
CA SER A 313 11.69 9.21 16.47
C SER A 313 11.36 10.63 16.92
N SER A 314 12.27 11.23 17.61
CA SER A 314 12.05 12.51 18.29
C SER A 314 12.13 13.73 17.36
N ASN A 315 12.39 13.58 16.04
CA ASN A 315 12.47 14.72 15.14
C ASN A 315 12.20 14.40 13.67
N PRO A 316 11.02 14.76 13.11
CA PRO A 316 10.71 14.58 11.68
C PRO A 316 11.65 15.31 10.71
N LYS A 317 12.37 16.34 11.18
CA LYS A 317 13.29 17.14 10.35
C LYS A 317 14.54 16.37 9.93
N GLU A 318 14.95 15.36 10.68
CA GLU A 318 16.16 14.59 10.37
C GLU A 318 16.03 13.70 9.13
N PHE A 319 14.81 13.30 8.76
CA PHE A 319 14.58 12.44 7.59
C PHE A 319 14.97 13.13 6.28
N PHE A 320 14.61 14.40 6.11
CA PHE A 320 14.98 15.17 4.92
C PHE A 320 16.43 15.67 4.93
N SER A 321 17.11 15.66 6.08
CA SER A 321 18.49 16.17 6.18
C SER A 321 19.54 15.16 5.68
N GLN A 322 19.19 13.90 5.53
CA GLN A 322 20.10 12.88 5.03
C GLN A 322 19.98 12.78 3.50
N LYS A 323 20.69 13.67 2.79
CA LYS A 323 21.01 13.43 1.38
C LYS A 323 21.84 12.15 1.33
N VAL A 324 21.41 11.19 0.51
CA VAL A 324 22.26 10.09 0.08
C VAL A 324 23.44 10.72 -0.65
N SER A 325 24.56 10.92 0.04
CA SER A 325 25.82 11.26 -0.63
C SER A 325 26.25 9.97 -1.35
N VAL A 326 25.98 9.91 -2.63
CA VAL A 326 26.69 9.01 -3.54
C VAL A 326 28.09 9.61 -3.64
N GLU A 327 29.03 9.12 -2.85
CA GLU A 327 30.43 9.35 -3.12
C GLU A 327 30.78 8.51 -4.35
N GLU A 328 31.11 9.21 -5.46
CA GLU A 328 31.79 8.64 -6.60
C GLU A 328 33.20 8.22 -6.13
N GLU A 329 33.47 6.91 -6.17
CA GLU A 329 34.79 6.33 -6.39
C GLU A 329 34.79 5.45 -7.64
#